data_f3b240183dfbe3de14d19a20c72f1140
#
_entry.id   f3b240183dfbe3de14d19a20c72f1140
#
_cell.length_a   1.000
_cell.length_b   1.000
_cell.length_c   1.000
_cell.angle_alpha   90.00
_cell.angle_beta   90.00
_cell.angle_gamma   90.00
#
_symmetry.space_group_name_H-M   'P 1'
#
loop_
_entity.id
_entity.type
_entity.pdbx_description
1 polymer ?
#
loop_
_entity_poly.entity_id
_entity_poly.type
_entity_poly.pdbx_seq_one_letter_code
_entity_poly.pdbx_strand_id
1 'polypeptide(L)'
;MDLRGVVLAGGKGTRLGELTKVTNKHLLPVGPLPMVYYPIKKMIGAGIMDILLVSGTEHMGDFVELLGSGKDHKCRLTYRVQDEAGGIAQALGLADGFSRGARSLVILGDNIFQDSLTKFVQESEKHHDSAFVALKQVHDPQRYGVAEMKDGKILSIEEKPKNPKSDFAVAGIYLYPPDVFEVIRTLKPSHRGELEITDVNNYYLSKGRLRYQIMDGFWTDAGTLESLSVANQLVNANKVSF
;
A
#
# COMPACT_ATOMS: atom_id res chain seq x y z
N MET A 1 9.77 14.48 12.65
CA MET A 1 8.69 14.95 11.75
C MET A 1 7.52 13.99 11.91
N ASP A 2 6.30 14.53 11.94
CA ASP A 2 5.12 13.70 12.19
C ASP A 2 4.90 12.71 11.02
N LEU A 3 4.52 11.46 11.32
CA LEU A 3 4.27 10.41 10.33
C LEU A 3 2.85 9.89 10.54
N ARG A 4 2.09 9.84 9.45
CA ARG A 4 0.71 9.36 9.44
C ARG A 4 0.56 8.11 8.59
N GLY A 5 -0.29 7.19 9.03
CA GLY A 5 -0.59 5.98 8.30
C GLY A 5 -1.76 6.19 7.33
N VAL A 6 -1.67 5.59 6.15
CA VAL A 6 -2.77 5.55 5.18
C VAL A 6 -2.92 4.13 4.67
N VAL A 7 -4.07 3.50 4.95
CA VAL A 7 -4.42 2.19 4.41
C VAL A 7 -5.40 2.38 3.26
N LEU A 8 -5.02 1.93 2.07
CA LEU A 8 -5.86 1.99 0.88
C LEU A 8 -6.58 0.65 0.69
N ALA A 9 -7.84 0.62 1.07
CA ALA A 9 -8.72 -0.55 1.04
C ALA A 9 -9.86 -0.41 0.02
N GLY A 10 -9.65 0.38 -1.02
CA GLY A 10 -10.54 0.51 -2.17
C GLY A 10 -10.38 -0.65 -3.16
N GLY A 11 -11.20 -0.63 -4.20
CA GLY A 11 -11.18 -1.63 -5.26
C GLY A 11 -12.19 -2.76 -5.05
N LYS A 12 -12.83 -3.17 -6.17
CA LYS A 12 -13.96 -4.12 -6.16
C LYS A 12 -13.57 -5.58 -5.95
N GLY A 13 -12.28 -5.92 -5.98
CA GLY A 13 -11.81 -7.30 -5.76
C GLY A 13 -12.28 -8.31 -6.80
N THR A 14 -12.60 -7.91 -8.02
CA THR A 14 -13.24 -8.74 -9.07
C THR A 14 -12.48 -10.03 -9.39
N ARG A 15 -11.16 -10.04 -9.19
CA ARG A 15 -10.32 -11.24 -9.38
C ARG A 15 -10.54 -12.34 -8.33
N LEU A 16 -11.25 -12.04 -7.24
CA LEU A 16 -11.65 -13.00 -6.20
C LEU A 16 -13.06 -13.59 -6.45
N GLY A 17 -13.72 -13.17 -7.53
CA GLY A 17 -14.98 -13.74 -8.02
C GLY A 17 -16.10 -13.72 -6.98
N GLU A 18 -16.65 -14.90 -6.69
CA GLU A 18 -17.78 -15.06 -5.78
C GLU A 18 -17.52 -14.55 -4.36
N LEU A 19 -16.25 -14.58 -3.89
CA LEU A 19 -15.91 -14.16 -2.53
C LEU A 19 -16.16 -12.67 -2.27
N THR A 20 -16.21 -11.87 -3.33
CA THR A 20 -16.35 -10.40 -3.20
C THR A 20 -17.69 -9.87 -3.75
N LYS A 21 -18.69 -10.74 -3.99
CA LYS A 21 -20.02 -10.31 -4.42
C LYS A 21 -20.78 -9.52 -3.37
N VAL A 22 -20.58 -9.84 -2.10
CA VAL A 22 -21.34 -9.28 -0.97
C VAL A 22 -20.46 -8.68 0.11
N THR A 23 -19.13 -8.60 -0.13
CA THR A 23 -18.17 -8.04 0.83
C THR A 23 -16.93 -7.46 0.14
N ASN A 24 -16.25 -6.55 0.81
CA ASN A 24 -14.97 -6.03 0.33
C ASN A 24 -13.86 -7.07 0.51
N LYS A 25 -12.94 -7.17 -0.47
CA LYS A 25 -11.83 -8.13 -0.40
C LYS A 25 -10.98 -8.01 0.89
N HIS A 26 -10.81 -6.80 1.39
CA HIS A 26 -10.01 -6.53 2.58
C HIS A 26 -10.67 -6.97 3.89
N LEU A 27 -11.96 -7.35 3.84
CA LEU A 27 -12.71 -7.94 4.94
C LEU A 27 -12.64 -9.48 4.93
N LEU A 28 -12.18 -10.09 3.83
CA LEU A 28 -11.98 -11.53 3.76
C LEU A 28 -10.93 -11.98 4.77
N PRO A 29 -11.10 -13.18 5.36
CA PRO A 29 -10.15 -13.71 6.34
C PRO A 29 -8.82 -14.10 5.68
N VAL A 30 -7.72 -13.78 6.35
CA VAL A 30 -6.39 -14.30 6.09
C VAL A 30 -5.88 -14.88 7.41
N GLY A 31 -5.80 -16.20 7.50
CA GLY A 31 -5.63 -16.86 8.80
C GLY A 31 -6.78 -16.50 9.75
N PRO A 32 -6.49 -16.10 10.99
CA PRO A 32 -7.51 -15.81 12.00
C PRO A 32 -8.07 -14.38 11.93
N LEU A 33 -7.61 -13.52 11.02
CA LEU A 33 -7.93 -12.10 11.02
C LEU A 33 -8.45 -11.63 9.66
N PRO A 34 -9.35 -10.64 9.61
CA PRO A 34 -9.64 -9.91 8.38
C PRO A 34 -8.37 -9.31 7.76
N MET A 35 -8.28 -9.35 6.44
CA MET A 35 -7.10 -8.93 5.68
C MET A 35 -6.61 -7.52 6.07
N VAL A 36 -7.53 -6.57 6.24
CA VAL A 36 -7.20 -5.17 6.57
C VAL A 36 -6.47 -4.99 7.92
N TYR A 37 -6.55 -5.97 8.81
CA TYR A 37 -5.84 -5.90 10.09
C TYR A 37 -4.32 -5.94 9.93
N TYR A 38 -3.82 -6.63 8.90
CA TYR A 38 -2.38 -6.79 8.70
C TYR A 38 -1.68 -5.46 8.45
N PRO A 39 -2.05 -4.63 7.46
CA PRO A 39 -1.45 -3.32 7.27
C PRO A 39 -1.62 -2.41 8.49
N ILE A 40 -2.78 -2.42 9.16
CA ILE A 40 -3.02 -1.62 10.37
C ILE A 40 -2.05 -2.03 11.49
N LYS A 41 -1.94 -3.31 11.79
CA LYS A 41 -1.05 -3.82 12.85
C LYS A 41 0.43 -3.57 12.53
N LYS A 42 0.84 -3.67 11.24
CA LYS A 42 2.19 -3.31 10.80
C LYS A 42 2.51 -1.84 11.04
N MET A 43 1.56 -0.94 10.79
CA MET A 43 1.72 0.49 11.10
C MET A 43 1.85 0.73 12.60
N ILE A 44 1.00 0.11 13.41
CA ILE A 44 1.04 0.19 14.88
C ILE A 44 2.39 -0.33 15.40
N GLY A 45 2.87 -1.47 14.89
CA GLY A 45 4.18 -2.04 15.24
C GLY A 45 5.35 -1.12 14.88
N ALA A 46 5.20 -0.22 13.92
CA ALA A 46 6.16 0.83 13.58
C ALA A 46 5.95 2.15 14.35
N GLY A 47 5.04 2.17 15.34
CA GLY A 47 4.76 3.35 16.16
C GLY A 47 3.80 4.36 15.53
N ILE A 48 3.11 4.02 14.44
CA ILE A 48 2.19 4.93 13.74
C ILE A 48 0.78 4.66 14.27
N MET A 49 0.27 5.62 15.04
CA MET A 49 -1.01 5.47 15.74
C MET A 49 -2.16 6.26 15.09
N ASP A 50 -1.89 7.27 14.28
CA ASP A 50 -2.89 7.98 13.49
C ASP A 50 -2.96 7.37 12.11
N ILE A 51 -4.08 6.70 11.80
CA ILE A 51 -4.24 5.94 10.56
C ILE A 51 -5.55 6.35 9.87
N LEU A 52 -5.45 6.70 8.60
CA LEU A 52 -6.59 6.89 7.71
C LEU A 52 -6.84 5.61 6.91
N LEU A 53 -8.07 5.14 6.92
CA LEU A 53 -8.52 4.09 6.03
C LEU A 53 -9.35 4.72 4.90
N VAL A 54 -8.96 4.44 3.66
CA VAL A 54 -9.68 4.86 2.45
C VAL A 54 -10.32 3.64 1.81
N SER A 55 -11.63 3.68 1.58
CA SER A 55 -12.38 2.61 0.91
C SER A 55 -13.47 3.18 0.02
N GLY A 56 -14.04 2.36 -0.85
CA GLY A 56 -15.21 2.74 -1.66
C GLY A 56 -16.48 2.88 -0.83
N THR A 57 -17.51 3.46 -1.44
CA THR A 57 -18.82 3.74 -0.82
C THR A 57 -19.53 2.50 -0.32
N GLU A 58 -19.47 1.40 -1.09
CA GLU A 58 -20.29 0.19 -0.87
C GLU A 58 -20.02 -0.49 0.49
N HIS A 59 -18.78 -0.43 0.99
CA HIS A 59 -18.35 -1.20 2.16
C HIS A 59 -17.72 -0.35 3.27
N MET A 60 -17.79 0.97 3.20
CA MET A 60 -17.23 1.82 4.25
C MET A 60 -17.89 1.55 5.62
N GLY A 61 -19.19 1.30 5.63
CA GLY A 61 -19.93 0.94 6.86
C GLY A 61 -19.39 -0.31 7.53
N ASP A 62 -19.05 -1.34 6.75
CA ASP A 62 -18.53 -2.61 7.25
C ASP A 62 -17.15 -2.41 7.92
N PHE A 63 -16.29 -1.55 7.36
CA PHE A 63 -15.03 -1.19 8.00
C PHE A 63 -15.21 -0.42 9.30
N VAL A 64 -16.17 0.52 9.35
CA VAL A 64 -16.48 1.27 10.57
C VAL A 64 -17.03 0.35 11.65
N GLU A 65 -17.91 -0.59 11.30
CA GLU A 65 -18.44 -1.60 12.24
C GLU A 65 -17.32 -2.51 12.77
N LEU A 66 -16.43 -2.99 11.89
CA LEU A 66 -15.34 -3.90 12.25
C LEU A 66 -14.26 -3.26 13.12
N LEU A 67 -13.86 -2.03 12.82
CA LEU A 67 -12.65 -1.39 13.34
C LEU A 67 -12.95 -0.28 14.35
N GLY A 68 -14.18 0.25 14.37
CA GLY A 68 -14.60 1.35 15.23
C GLY A 68 -13.68 2.57 15.12
N SER A 69 -13.40 3.21 16.24
CA SER A 69 -12.44 4.33 16.32
C SER A 69 -10.97 3.91 16.33
N GLY A 70 -10.68 2.61 16.30
CA GLY A 70 -9.34 2.06 16.47
C GLY A 70 -8.92 1.84 17.92
N LYS A 71 -9.78 2.16 18.90
CA LYS A 71 -9.48 2.05 20.34
C LYS A 71 -9.02 0.64 20.73
N ASP A 72 -9.72 -0.39 20.26
CA ASP A 72 -9.41 -1.80 20.56
C ASP A 72 -8.09 -2.26 19.93
N HIS A 73 -7.63 -1.55 18.91
CA HIS A 73 -6.35 -1.75 18.25
C HIS A 73 -5.23 -0.83 18.77
N LYS A 74 -5.53 0.01 19.78
CA LYS A 74 -4.60 1.01 20.36
C LYS A 74 -4.11 2.04 19.34
N CYS A 75 -4.94 2.42 18.37
CA CYS A 75 -4.68 3.47 17.41
C CYS A 75 -5.88 4.41 17.28
N ARG A 76 -5.76 5.44 16.48
CA ARG A 76 -6.85 6.34 16.08
C ARG A 76 -7.14 6.15 14.61
N LEU A 77 -8.34 5.69 14.28
CA LEU A 77 -8.79 5.50 12.90
C LEU A 77 -9.63 6.70 12.44
N THR A 78 -9.32 7.15 11.26
CA THR A 78 -10.13 8.08 10.48
C THR A 78 -10.53 7.37 9.19
N TYR A 79 -11.68 7.73 8.63
CA TYR A 79 -12.22 7.09 7.44
C TYR A 79 -12.44 8.11 6.33
N ARG A 80 -12.19 7.72 5.09
CA ARG A 80 -12.45 8.55 3.92
C ARG A 80 -13.00 7.69 2.79
N VAL A 81 -14.08 8.16 2.20
CA VAL A 81 -14.72 7.47 1.07
C VAL A 81 -14.05 7.89 -0.24
N GLN A 82 -13.74 6.90 -1.07
CA GLN A 82 -13.36 7.06 -2.47
C GLN A 82 -14.62 6.80 -3.32
N ASP A 83 -15.21 7.84 -3.87
CA ASP A 83 -16.47 7.75 -4.62
C ASP A 83 -16.33 6.97 -5.93
N GLU A 84 -15.17 7.12 -6.59
CA GLU A 84 -14.86 6.47 -7.86
C GLU A 84 -13.50 5.76 -7.80
N ALA A 85 -13.37 4.62 -8.48
CA ALA A 85 -12.14 3.85 -8.55
C ALA A 85 -11.13 4.50 -9.53
N GLY A 86 -10.63 5.68 -9.18
CA GLY A 86 -9.71 6.48 -10.00
C GLY A 86 -8.22 6.16 -9.81
N GLY A 87 -7.88 5.03 -9.22
CA GLY A 87 -6.49 4.57 -9.03
C GLY A 87 -5.93 4.81 -7.63
N ILE A 88 -4.73 4.25 -7.38
CA ILE A 88 -4.06 4.30 -6.07
C ILE A 88 -3.66 5.74 -5.72
N ALA A 89 -3.14 6.51 -6.67
CA ALA A 89 -2.74 7.89 -6.42
C ALA A 89 -3.95 8.78 -6.13
N GLN A 90 -5.10 8.57 -6.78
CA GLN A 90 -6.34 9.27 -6.46
C GLN A 90 -6.80 8.98 -5.04
N ALA A 91 -6.78 7.70 -4.63
CA ALA A 91 -7.14 7.31 -3.26
C ALA A 91 -6.20 7.94 -2.22
N LEU A 92 -4.89 7.98 -2.50
CA LEU A 92 -3.91 8.65 -1.65
C LEU A 92 -4.19 10.16 -1.56
N GLY A 93 -4.59 10.79 -2.66
CA GLY A 93 -4.95 12.23 -2.69
C GLY A 93 -6.02 12.61 -1.68
N LEU A 94 -6.92 11.69 -1.32
CA LEU A 94 -7.95 11.91 -0.29
C LEU A 94 -7.37 12.05 1.12
N ALA A 95 -6.11 11.69 1.33
CA ALA A 95 -5.44 11.80 2.62
C ALA A 95 -4.83 13.20 2.89
N ASP A 96 -4.85 14.13 1.96
CA ASP A 96 -4.22 15.46 2.08
C ASP A 96 -4.63 16.19 3.38
N GLY A 97 -5.92 16.38 3.59
CA GLY A 97 -6.44 17.03 4.79
C GLY A 97 -6.14 16.29 6.10
N PHE A 98 -6.00 14.96 6.04
CA PHE A 98 -5.62 14.14 7.20
C PHE A 98 -4.12 14.27 7.50
N SER A 99 -3.27 14.25 6.47
CA SER A 99 -1.82 14.30 6.63
C SER A 99 -1.33 15.66 7.12
N ARG A 100 -1.98 16.77 6.77
CA ARG A 100 -1.70 18.14 7.28
C ARG A 100 -0.22 18.50 7.33
N GLY A 101 0.51 18.22 6.25
CA GLY A 101 1.96 18.49 6.16
C GLY A 101 2.86 17.45 6.84
N ALA A 102 2.31 16.37 7.40
CA ALA A 102 3.07 15.21 7.84
C ALA A 102 3.47 14.33 6.65
N ARG A 103 4.49 13.50 6.85
CA ARG A 103 4.83 12.42 5.92
C ARG A 103 3.77 11.32 6.00
N SER A 104 3.55 10.59 4.91
CA SER A 104 2.54 9.54 4.83
C SER A 104 3.17 8.17 4.58
N LEU A 105 3.02 7.23 5.52
CA LEU A 105 3.25 5.81 5.27
C LEU A 105 1.96 5.22 4.69
N VAL A 106 2.04 4.73 3.47
CA VAL A 106 0.91 4.19 2.70
C VAL A 106 1.09 2.70 2.53
N ILE A 107 0.05 1.92 2.86
CA ILE A 107 0.04 0.47 2.63
C ILE A 107 -1.28 0.11 1.93
N LEU A 108 -1.16 -0.68 0.85
CA LEU A 108 -2.34 -1.26 0.22
C LEU A 108 -2.95 -2.32 1.13
N GLY A 109 -4.25 -2.29 1.30
CA GLY A 109 -4.98 -3.08 2.29
C GLY A 109 -4.93 -4.60 2.09
N ASP A 110 -4.50 -5.04 0.90
CA ASP A 110 -4.34 -6.46 0.55
C ASP A 110 -2.90 -6.99 0.69
N ASN A 111 -2.01 -6.18 1.22
CA ASN A 111 -0.61 -6.56 1.38
C ASN A 111 -0.37 -7.32 2.68
N ILE A 112 0.09 -8.55 2.55
CA ILE A 112 0.47 -9.45 3.64
C ILE A 112 1.97 -9.71 3.54
N PHE A 113 2.72 -9.37 4.58
CA PHE A 113 4.18 -9.48 4.55
C PHE A 113 4.79 -9.76 5.92
N GLN A 114 6.01 -10.32 5.92
CA GLN A 114 6.73 -10.75 7.12
C GLN A 114 7.47 -9.59 7.79
N ASP A 115 8.16 -8.78 7.02
CA ASP A 115 9.09 -7.78 7.52
C ASP A 115 8.45 -6.76 8.47
N SER A 116 9.23 -6.29 9.45
CA SER A 116 8.85 -5.12 10.25
C SER A 116 9.07 -3.84 9.44
N LEU A 117 8.19 -2.87 9.60
CA LEU A 117 8.33 -1.54 8.99
C LEU A 117 9.31 -0.63 9.74
N THR A 118 9.81 -1.05 10.90
CA THR A 118 10.67 -0.21 11.75
C THR A 118 11.92 0.26 11.00
N LYS A 119 12.62 -0.65 10.31
CA LYS A 119 13.80 -0.29 9.52
C LYS A 119 13.46 0.63 8.36
N PHE A 120 12.33 0.39 7.68
CA PHE A 120 11.84 1.21 6.57
C PHE A 120 11.57 2.64 7.01
N VAL A 121 10.91 2.80 8.16
CA VAL A 121 10.63 4.11 8.76
C VAL A 121 11.93 4.79 9.20
N GLN A 122 12.81 4.09 9.94
CA GLN A 122 14.09 4.65 10.41
C GLN A 122 15.00 5.11 9.26
N GLU A 123 15.09 4.34 8.18
CA GLU A 123 15.89 4.74 7.02
C GLU A 123 15.30 5.99 6.35
N SER A 124 13.98 6.08 6.30
CA SER A 124 13.29 7.24 5.74
C SER A 124 13.47 8.52 6.56
N GLU A 125 13.78 8.42 7.85
CA GLU A 125 14.08 9.58 8.71
C GLU A 125 15.38 10.29 8.34
N LYS A 126 16.29 9.64 7.63
CA LYS A 126 17.52 10.24 7.13
C LYS A 126 17.31 11.08 5.86
N HIS A 127 16.14 10.96 5.22
CA HIS A 127 15.83 11.56 3.92
C HIS A 127 14.40 12.09 3.90
N HIS A 128 14.12 13.11 4.69
CA HIS A 128 12.77 13.63 4.92
C HIS A 128 12.02 14.15 3.69
N ASP A 129 12.76 14.57 2.68
CA ASP A 129 12.25 15.12 1.39
C ASP A 129 12.10 14.04 0.31
N SER A 130 12.48 12.81 0.60
CA SER A 130 12.47 11.72 -0.37
C SER A 130 11.28 10.78 -0.18
N ALA A 131 10.77 10.26 -1.29
CA ALA A 131 9.84 9.13 -1.29
C ALA A 131 10.62 7.82 -1.14
N PHE A 132 9.99 6.84 -0.48
CA PHE A 132 10.50 5.49 -0.30
C PHE A 132 9.50 4.48 -0.83
N VAL A 133 10.01 3.44 -1.50
CA VAL A 133 9.22 2.30 -1.96
C VAL A 133 9.83 1.00 -1.44
N ALA A 134 9.00 0.06 -1.03
CA ALA A 134 9.45 -1.29 -0.76
C ALA A 134 9.48 -2.09 -2.07
N LEU A 135 10.58 -2.81 -2.32
CA LEU A 135 10.74 -3.70 -3.46
C LEU A 135 10.76 -5.15 -3.00
N LYS A 136 10.14 -6.03 -3.76
CA LYS A 136 10.20 -7.48 -3.56
C LYS A 136 10.50 -8.19 -4.85
N GLN A 137 11.45 -9.12 -4.80
CA GLN A 137 11.71 -10.04 -5.90
C GLN A 137 10.56 -11.05 -6.01
N VAL A 138 9.96 -11.16 -7.19
CA VAL A 138 8.78 -11.99 -7.46
C VAL A 138 8.96 -12.80 -8.75
N HIS A 139 8.18 -13.86 -8.92
CA HIS A 139 8.23 -14.72 -10.10
C HIS A 139 7.32 -14.22 -11.25
N ASP A 140 6.35 -13.36 -10.95
CA ASP A 140 5.32 -12.86 -11.86
C ASP A 140 5.27 -11.31 -11.89
N PRO A 141 6.43 -10.65 -12.18
CA PRO A 141 6.55 -9.19 -12.05
C PRO A 141 5.58 -8.40 -12.92
N GLN A 142 5.11 -8.96 -14.04
CA GLN A 142 4.14 -8.31 -14.95
C GLN A 142 2.79 -7.96 -14.31
N ARG A 143 2.53 -8.41 -13.09
CA ARG A 143 1.31 -8.08 -12.34
C ARG A 143 1.39 -6.75 -11.61
N TYR A 144 2.59 -6.20 -11.44
CA TYR A 144 2.92 -5.10 -10.54
C TYR A 144 3.60 -3.94 -11.26
N GLY A 145 3.82 -2.84 -10.57
CA GLY A 145 4.84 -1.89 -10.96
C GLY A 145 6.22 -2.53 -10.83
N VAL A 146 7.01 -2.51 -11.90
CA VAL A 146 8.32 -3.17 -11.96
C VAL A 146 9.42 -2.13 -11.97
N ALA A 147 10.36 -2.23 -11.02
CA ALA A 147 11.51 -1.37 -10.93
C ALA A 147 12.66 -1.93 -11.78
N GLU A 148 13.07 -1.22 -12.82
CA GLU A 148 14.31 -1.50 -13.55
C GLU A 148 15.52 -1.13 -12.69
N MET A 149 16.33 -2.12 -12.33
CA MET A 149 17.47 -1.95 -11.43
C MET A 149 18.80 -2.07 -12.16
N LYS A 150 19.74 -1.14 -11.89
CA LYS A 150 21.13 -1.22 -12.38
C LYS A 150 22.06 -0.60 -11.34
N ASP A 151 23.14 -1.29 -11.01
CA ASP A 151 24.19 -0.83 -10.10
C ASP A 151 23.62 -0.31 -8.76
N GLY A 152 22.62 -1.01 -8.20
CA GLY A 152 21.95 -0.64 -6.95
C GLY A 152 21.06 0.61 -7.03
N LYS A 153 20.67 1.04 -8.24
CA LYS A 153 19.80 2.20 -8.45
C LYS A 153 18.57 1.82 -9.27
N ILE A 154 17.44 2.43 -8.95
CA ILE A 154 16.25 2.37 -9.82
C ILE A 154 16.49 3.30 -11.01
N LEU A 155 16.31 2.79 -12.22
CA LEU A 155 16.37 3.56 -13.46
C LEU A 155 14.99 4.03 -13.93
N SER A 156 13.99 3.17 -13.80
CA SER A 156 12.60 3.44 -14.15
C SER A 156 11.67 2.53 -13.37
N ILE A 157 10.39 2.90 -13.27
CA ILE A 157 9.32 2.02 -12.78
C ILE A 157 8.25 1.98 -13.86
N GLU A 158 7.86 0.79 -14.31
CA GLU A 158 6.82 0.58 -15.31
C GLU A 158 5.63 -0.16 -14.69
N GLU A 159 4.42 0.37 -14.90
CA GLU A 159 3.19 -0.23 -14.38
C GLU A 159 2.77 -1.42 -15.25
N LYS A 160 2.73 -2.61 -14.67
CA LYS A 160 2.28 -3.86 -15.30
C LYS A 160 2.85 -4.08 -16.72
N PRO A 161 4.18 -4.07 -16.86
CA PRO A 161 4.81 -4.20 -18.16
C PRO A 161 4.53 -5.56 -18.79
N LYS A 162 4.30 -5.59 -20.11
CA LYS A 162 4.17 -6.86 -20.85
C LYS A 162 5.49 -7.63 -20.86
N ASN A 163 6.61 -6.92 -20.92
CA ASN A 163 7.96 -7.47 -20.92
C ASN A 163 8.75 -6.84 -19.77
N PRO A 164 8.67 -7.39 -18.54
CA PRO A 164 9.35 -6.84 -17.37
C PRO A 164 10.87 -6.79 -17.56
N LYS A 165 11.49 -5.68 -17.18
CA LYS A 165 12.95 -5.49 -17.27
C LYS A 165 13.70 -6.03 -16.05
N SER A 166 12.98 -6.42 -15.02
CA SER A 166 13.51 -7.06 -13.81
C SER A 166 12.40 -7.87 -13.13
N ASP A 167 12.76 -8.59 -12.09
CA ASP A 167 11.85 -9.31 -11.20
C ASP A 167 11.53 -8.54 -9.90
N PHE A 168 11.95 -7.27 -9.79
CA PHE A 168 11.67 -6.42 -8.63
C PHE A 168 10.32 -5.72 -8.78
N ALA A 169 9.30 -6.27 -8.12
CA ALA A 169 8.00 -5.63 -7.97
C ALA A 169 8.04 -4.52 -6.91
N VAL A 170 7.38 -3.42 -7.17
CA VAL A 170 7.07 -2.42 -6.14
C VAL A 170 5.95 -2.99 -5.28
N ALA A 171 6.29 -3.41 -4.07
CA ALA A 171 5.33 -3.84 -3.09
C ALA A 171 4.42 -2.66 -2.70
N GLY A 172 3.17 -2.90 -2.38
CA GLY A 172 2.20 -1.86 -2.04
C GLY A 172 2.48 -1.15 -0.71
N ILE A 173 3.73 -0.79 -0.46
CA ILE A 173 4.23 -0.13 0.75
C ILE A 173 5.08 1.06 0.31
N TYR A 174 4.64 2.26 0.69
CA TYR A 174 5.24 3.52 0.27
C TYR A 174 5.37 4.46 1.45
N LEU A 175 6.36 5.34 1.43
CA LEU A 175 6.41 6.47 2.33
C LEU A 175 6.71 7.73 1.51
N TYR A 176 5.84 8.72 1.65
CA TYR A 176 5.91 9.95 0.88
C TYR A 176 6.13 11.17 1.77
N PRO A 177 6.91 12.16 1.30
CA PRO A 177 6.98 13.47 1.91
C PRO A 177 5.66 14.26 1.71
N PRO A 178 5.47 15.38 2.44
CA PRO A 178 4.20 16.13 2.40
C PRO A 178 3.81 16.67 1.03
N ASP A 179 4.79 16.95 0.15
CA ASP A 179 4.56 17.49 -1.19
C ASP A 179 3.94 16.47 -2.17
N VAL A 180 3.73 15.22 -1.75
CA VAL A 180 3.09 14.18 -2.57
C VAL A 180 1.70 14.60 -3.07
N PHE A 181 0.95 15.34 -2.27
CA PHE A 181 -0.39 15.77 -2.65
C PHE A 181 -0.36 16.82 -3.78
N GLU A 182 0.67 17.66 -3.82
CA GLU A 182 0.91 18.57 -4.94
C GLU A 182 1.26 17.79 -6.21
N VAL A 183 2.14 16.78 -6.08
CA VAL A 183 2.48 15.88 -7.19
C VAL A 183 1.23 15.21 -7.76
N ILE A 184 0.39 14.63 -6.89
CA ILE A 184 -0.84 13.93 -7.31
C ILE A 184 -1.77 14.86 -8.11
N ARG A 185 -1.90 16.13 -7.72
CA ARG A 185 -2.74 17.11 -8.45
C ARG A 185 -2.24 17.41 -9.87
N THR A 186 -0.98 17.12 -10.19
CA THR A 186 -0.41 17.32 -11.54
C THR A 186 -0.56 16.11 -12.45
N LEU A 187 -0.92 14.93 -11.89
CA LEU A 187 -1.05 13.71 -12.66
C LEU A 187 -2.21 13.75 -13.65
N LYS A 188 -2.06 13.00 -14.72
CA LYS A 188 -3.12 12.72 -15.68
C LYS A 188 -3.49 11.25 -15.62
N PRO A 189 -4.76 10.90 -15.84
CA PRO A 189 -5.16 9.52 -15.92
C PRO A 189 -4.37 8.75 -17.00
N SER A 190 -3.97 7.53 -16.68
CA SER A 190 -3.34 6.61 -17.61
C SER A 190 -4.33 6.13 -18.68
N HIS A 191 -3.88 5.32 -19.62
CA HIS A 191 -4.76 4.65 -20.60
C HIS A 191 -5.83 3.75 -19.94
N ARG A 192 -5.67 3.43 -18.66
CA ARG A 192 -6.64 2.69 -17.83
C ARG A 192 -7.69 3.59 -17.18
N GLY A 193 -7.57 4.91 -17.33
CA GLY A 193 -8.41 5.90 -16.66
C GLY A 193 -8.06 6.10 -15.18
N GLU A 194 -6.91 5.59 -14.71
CA GLU A 194 -6.47 5.64 -13.32
C GLU A 194 -5.32 6.64 -13.13
N LEU A 195 -5.28 7.32 -11.98
CA LEU A 195 -4.08 8.01 -11.50
C LEU A 195 -3.15 6.99 -10.87
N GLU A 196 -2.06 6.69 -11.58
CA GLU A 196 -1.15 5.62 -11.19
C GLU A 196 -0.18 6.06 -10.11
N ILE A 197 0.00 5.21 -9.09
CA ILE A 197 1.03 5.44 -8.07
C ILE A 197 2.45 5.34 -8.66
N THR A 198 2.59 4.59 -9.73
CA THR A 198 3.84 4.47 -10.50
C THR A 198 4.29 5.83 -11.06
N ASP A 199 3.35 6.69 -11.47
CA ASP A 199 3.69 8.04 -11.97
C ASP A 199 4.17 8.95 -10.83
N VAL A 200 3.59 8.82 -9.63
CA VAL A 200 4.10 9.49 -8.41
C VAL A 200 5.54 9.05 -8.14
N ASN A 201 5.81 7.75 -8.16
CA ASN A 201 7.15 7.23 -7.91
C ASN A 201 8.16 7.71 -8.97
N ASN A 202 7.78 7.72 -10.23
CA ASN A 202 8.62 8.20 -11.34
C ASN A 202 8.87 9.72 -11.24
N TYR A 203 7.92 10.51 -10.74
CA TYR A 203 8.15 11.91 -10.43
C TYR A 203 9.31 12.08 -9.44
N TYR A 204 9.26 11.39 -8.29
CA TYR A 204 10.35 11.45 -7.30
C TYR A 204 11.66 10.89 -7.84
N LEU A 205 11.59 9.83 -8.66
CA LEU A 205 12.77 9.27 -9.33
C LEU A 205 13.45 10.32 -10.23
N SER A 206 12.68 11.04 -11.05
CA SER A 206 13.17 12.09 -11.94
C SER A 206 13.82 13.27 -11.21
N LYS A 207 13.45 13.48 -9.94
CA LYS A 207 14.03 14.51 -9.06
C LYS A 207 15.21 14.00 -8.23
N GLY A 208 15.62 12.73 -8.38
CA GLY A 208 16.64 12.11 -7.53
C GLY A 208 16.20 11.89 -6.08
N ARG A 209 14.90 11.97 -5.82
CA ARG A 209 14.26 11.91 -4.50
C ARG A 209 13.49 10.61 -4.27
N LEU A 210 13.75 9.54 -5.02
CA LEU A 210 13.20 8.21 -4.78
C LEU A 210 14.27 7.32 -4.14
N ARG A 211 13.90 6.67 -3.04
CA ARG A 211 14.69 5.66 -2.34
C ARG A 211 13.94 4.35 -2.31
N TYR A 212 14.62 3.26 -2.01
CA TYR A 212 13.98 1.96 -1.90
C TYR A 212 14.59 1.12 -0.78
N GLN A 213 13.83 0.14 -0.33
CA GLN A 213 14.30 -0.96 0.51
C GLN A 213 13.82 -2.27 -0.08
N ILE A 214 14.72 -3.25 -0.21
CA ILE A 214 14.35 -4.61 -0.60
C ILE A 214 13.81 -5.34 0.63
N MET A 215 12.68 -6.02 0.47
CA MET A 215 12.06 -6.84 1.50
C MET A 215 12.73 -8.23 1.51
N ASP A 216 13.24 -8.64 2.67
CA ASP A 216 13.88 -9.95 2.87
C ASP A 216 12.83 -11.05 3.05
N GLY A 217 11.84 -10.82 3.91
CA GLY A 217 10.76 -11.74 4.22
C GLY A 217 9.79 -11.98 3.08
N PHE A 218 8.81 -12.84 3.27
CA PHE A 218 7.77 -13.01 2.28
C PHE A 218 6.89 -11.75 2.16
N TRP A 219 6.33 -11.58 0.97
CA TRP A 219 5.31 -10.60 0.65
C TRP A 219 4.35 -11.20 -0.39
N THR A 220 3.07 -10.89 -0.26
CA THR A 220 2.05 -11.20 -1.28
C THR A 220 0.95 -10.16 -1.27
N ASP A 221 0.37 -9.90 -2.46
CA ASP A 221 -0.90 -9.23 -2.59
C ASP A 221 -2.02 -10.28 -2.50
N ALA A 222 -2.85 -10.29 -1.50
CA ALA A 222 -3.97 -11.23 -1.42
C ALA A 222 -5.13 -10.85 -2.37
N GLY A 223 -4.82 -10.48 -3.61
CA GLY A 223 -5.74 -9.93 -4.60
C GLY A 223 -6.34 -10.93 -5.59
N THR A 224 -5.90 -12.20 -5.56
CA THR A 224 -6.42 -13.32 -6.37
C THR A 224 -6.68 -14.52 -5.47
N LEU A 225 -7.47 -15.50 -5.93
CA LEU A 225 -7.71 -16.74 -5.17
C LEU A 225 -6.42 -17.48 -4.81
N GLU A 226 -5.47 -17.50 -5.74
CA GLU A 226 -4.16 -18.12 -5.55
C GLU A 226 -3.35 -17.38 -4.49
N SER A 227 -3.15 -16.06 -4.64
CA SER A 227 -2.38 -15.26 -3.69
C SER A 227 -3.05 -15.18 -2.31
N LEU A 228 -4.38 -15.21 -2.23
CA LEU A 228 -5.12 -15.34 -0.97
C LEU A 228 -4.83 -16.69 -0.28
N SER A 229 -4.80 -17.79 -1.04
CA SER A 229 -4.43 -19.11 -0.51
C SER A 229 -3.00 -19.11 0.03
N VAL A 230 -2.05 -18.55 -0.71
CA VAL A 230 -0.66 -18.40 -0.27
C VAL A 230 -0.58 -17.56 1.01
N ALA A 231 -1.28 -16.41 1.07
CA ALA A 231 -1.32 -15.58 2.26
C ALA A 231 -1.82 -16.35 3.49
N ASN A 232 -2.88 -17.15 3.35
CA ASN A 232 -3.42 -17.99 4.42
C ASN A 232 -2.39 -19.03 4.90
N GLN A 233 -1.68 -19.71 4.00
CA GLN A 233 -0.66 -20.68 4.35
C GLN A 233 0.49 -20.04 5.13
N LEU A 234 0.97 -18.87 4.68
CA LEU A 234 2.07 -18.14 5.30
C LEU A 234 1.70 -17.62 6.70
N VAL A 235 0.48 -17.12 6.86
CA VAL A 235 -0.01 -16.67 8.17
C VAL A 235 -0.19 -17.83 9.12
N ASN A 236 -0.79 -18.95 8.68
CA ASN A 236 -0.99 -20.12 9.51
C ASN A 236 0.34 -20.80 9.92
N ALA A 237 1.40 -20.61 9.14
CA ALA A 237 2.75 -21.02 9.51
C ALA A 237 3.46 -20.07 10.50
N ASN A 238 2.73 -19.10 11.10
CA ASN A 238 3.24 -18.08 12.03
C ASN A 238 4.41 -17.24 11.46
N LYS A 239 4.41 -17.00 10.17
CA LYS A 239 5.45 -16.20 9.49
C LYS A 239 5.16 -14.70 9.45
N VAL A 240 4.02 -14.25 9.97
CA VAL A 240 3.68 -12.82 10.10
C VAL A 240 3.81 -12.40 11.55
N SER A 241 4.73 -11.51 11.83
CA SER A 241 4.86 -10.80 13.11
C SER A 241 4.32 -9.36 12.97
N PHE A 242 3.92 -8.74 14.07
CA PHE A 242 3.39 -7.37 14.13
C PHE A 242 4.28 -6.47 14.97
#